data_7fb0235ee735c72681e4a0a272f8522d
#
_entry.id   7fb0235ee735c72681e4a0a272f8522d
#
_cell.length_a   1.000
_cell.length_b   1.000
_cell.length_c   1.000
_cell.angle_alpha   90.00
_cell.angle_beta   90.00
_cell.angle_gamma   90.00
#
_symmetry.space_group_name_H-M   'P 1'
#
loop_
_entity.id
_entity.type
_entity.pdbx_description
1 polymer ?
#
loop_
_entity_poly.entity_id
_entity_poly.type
_entity_poly.pdbx_seq_one_letter_code
_entity_poly.pdbx_strand_id
1 'polypeptide(L)' 'MLYRDFGRTGWQVSAIGLGTWNIGNQWGAIDDKTAWATVRAAYEQGMNLFDAAESYGLPNGLSEERLGIAMAGFRHNV' A
#
# COMPACT_ATOMS: atom_id res chain seq x y z
N MET A 1 -4.40 16.06 -2.99
CA MET A 1 -5.03 14.75 -3.34
C MET A 1 -6.53 14.89 -3.33
N LEU A 2 -7.19 14.40 -4.36
CA LEU A 2 -8.65 14.34 -4.41
C LEU A 2 -9.14 13.06 -3.73
N TYR A 3 -10.26 13.14 -3.03
CA TYR A 3 -10.88 12.01 -2.36
C TYR A 3 -12.29 11.77 -2.91
N ARG A 4 -12.73 10.54 -2.87
CA ARG A 4 -14.04 10.11 -3.36
C ARG A 4 -14.67 9.15 -2.37
N ASP A 5 -16.00 9.10 -2.39
CA ASP A 5 -16.72 8.11 -1.61
C ASP A 5 -16.43 6.71 -2.13
N PHE A 6 -16.19 5.78 -1.22
CA PHE A 6 -15.97 4.38 -1.56
C PHE A 6 -17.29 3.61 -1.41
N GLY A 7 -18.15 3.73 -2.42
CA GLY A 7 -19.46 3.10 -2.40
C GLY A 7 -20.28 3.56 -1.20
N ARG A 8 -20.80 2.58 -0.45
CA ARG A 8 -21.62 2.81 0.75
C ARG A 8 -20.87 2.60 2.05
N THR A 9 -19.55 2.54 2.01
CA THR A 9 -18.74 2.25 3.20
C THR A 9 -18.67 3.42 4.17
N GLY A 10 -18.99 4.63 3.73
CA GLY A 10 -18.76 5.84 4.52
C GLY A 10 -17.31 6.33 4.49
N TRP A 11 -16.46 5.65 3.74
CA TRP A 11 -15.04 6.02 3.63
C TRP A 11 -14.81 7.03 2.51
N GLN A 12 -13.91 7.95 2.77
CA GLN A 12 -13.37 8.86 1.76
C GLN A 12 -12.01 8.33 1.35
N VAL A 13 -11.89 7.82 0.12
CA VAL A 13 -10.64 7.26 -0.37
C VAL A 13 -9.99 8.19 -1.38
N SER A 14 -8.67 8.18 -1.41
CA SER A 14 -7.91 8.95 -2.39
C SER A 14 -8.28 8.51 -3.82
N ALA A 15 -8.34 9.46 -4.74
CA ALA A 15 -8.67 9.17 -6.14
C ALA A 15 -7.61 8.30 -6.79
N ILE A 16 -6.39 8.32 -6.28
CA ILE A 16 -5.27 7.48 -6.70
C ILE A 16 -4.92 6.56 -5.55
N GLY A 17 -4.83 5.26 -5.82
CA GLY A 17 -4.38 4.26 -4.86
C GLY A 17 -3.00 3.72 -5.22
N LEU A 18 -2.33 3.09 -4.27
CA LEU A 18 -1.07 2.42 -4.49
C LEU A 18 -1.29 0.93 -4.65
N GLY A 19 -0.95 0.38 -5.82
CA GLY A 19 -0.86 -1.06 -6.02
C GLY A 19 0.42 -1.60 -5.41
N THR A 20 0.36 -2.74 -4.73
CA THR A 20 1.50 -3.29 -4.01
C THR A 20 2.06 -4.58 -4.59
N TRP A 21 1.61 -4.99 -5.76
CA TRP A 21 2.12 -6.20 -6.39
C TRP A 21 3.63 -6.12 -6.64
N ASN A 22 4.10 -4.97 -7.12
CA ASN A 22 5.52 -4.78 -7.44
C ASN A 22 6.43 -4.76 -6.22
N ILE A 23 5.95 -4.45 -5.03
CA ILE A 23 6.78 -4.47 -3.82
C ILE A 23 6.96 -5.89 -3.24
N GLY A 24 6.36 -6.88 -3.86
CA GLY A 24 6.49 -8.29 -3.48
C GLY A 24 7.56 -9.05 -4.26
N ASN A 25 8.42 -8.38 -5.02
CA ASN A 25 9.48 -8.98 -5.84
C ASN A 25 9.01 -9.73 -7.09
N GLN A 26 7.71 -9.71 -7.42
CA GLN A 26 7.20 -10.44 -8.59
C GLN A 26 7.50 -9.73 -9.92
N TRP A 27 7.73 -8.42 -9.89
CA TRP A 27 8.10 -7.64 -11.07
C TRP A 27 9.62 -7.37 -11.14
N GLY A 28 10.36 -7.87 -10.17
CA GLY A 28 11.78 -7.64 -10.01
C GLY A 28 12.11 -7.48 -8.53
N ALA A 29 13.33 -7.80 -8.15
CA ALA A 29 13.74 -7.69 -6.75
C ALA A 29 13.84 -6.23 -6.33
N ILE A 30 13.25 -5.91 -5.19
CA ILE A 30 13.46 -4.63 -4.50
C ILE A 30 13.77 -4.90 -3.03
N ASP A 31 14.51 -4.03 -2.38
CA ASP A 31 14.83 -4.21 -0.98
C ASP A 31 13.71 -3.67 -0.08
N ASP A 32 13.76 -4.06 1.20
CA ASP A 32 12.75 -3.65 2.17
C ASP A 32 12.68 -2.13 2.33
N LYS A 33 13.83 -1.47 2.37
CA LYS A 33 13.87 -0.02 2.54
C LYS A 33 13.19 0.72 1.41
N THR A 34 13.39 0.27 0.18
CA THR A 34 12.74 0.86 -1.00
C THR A 34 11.24 0.64 -0.95
N ALA A 35 10.80 -0.57 -0.59
CA ALA A 35 9.39 -0.89 -0.46
C ALA A 35 8.73 -0.02 0.62
N TRP A 36 9.33 0.06 1.80
CA TRP A 36 8.80 0.87 2.90
C TRP A 36 8.75 2.35 2.57
N ALA A 37 9.81 2.88 1.94
CA ALA A 37 9.86 4.27 1.53
C ALA A 37 8.78 4.61 0.52
N THR A 38 8.50 3.72 -0.42
CA THR A 38 7.43 3.89 -1.42
C THR A 38 6.07 4.02 -0.75
N VAL A 39 5.76 3.12 0.18
CA VAL A 39 4.48 3.15 0.91
C VAL A 39 4.34 4.43 1.73
N ARG A 40 5.38 4.81 2.46
CA ARG A 40 5.36 6.03 3.27
C ARG A 40 5.22 7.28 2.43
N ALA A 41 5.93 7.35 1.30
CA ALA A 41 5.82 8.48 0.38
C ALA A 41 4.39 8.60 -0.16
N ALA A 42 3.75 7.49 -0.51
CA ALA A 42 2.36 7.49 -0.96
C ALA A 42 1.43 8.05 0.12
N TYR A 43 1.58 7.60 1.35
CA TYR A 43 0.78 8.09 2.47
C TYR A 43 1.00 9.59 2.71
N GLU A 44 2.24 10.05 2.69
CA GLU A 44 2.58 11.46 2.88
C GLU A 44 2.02 12.36 1.78
N GLN A 45 1.81 11.82 0.58
CA GLN A 45 1.16 12.52 -0.53
C GLN A 45 -0.37 12.48 -0.44
N GLY A 46 -0.92 11.84 0.58
CA GLY A 46 -2.35 11.81 0.84
C GLY A 46 -3.07 10.56 0.35
N MET A 47 -2.37 9.57 -0.18
CA MET A 47 -2.99 8.30 -0.56
C MET A 47 -3.41 7.52 0.68
N ASN A 48 -4.66 7.06 0.69
CA ASN A 48 -5.16 6.22 1.76
C ASN A 48 -5.80 4.91 1.27
N LEU A 49 -5.67 4.63 -0.04
CA LEU A 49 -6.14 3.39 -0.66
C LEU A 49 -4.93 2.58 -1.12
N PHE A 50 -4.75 1.40 -0.54
CA PHE A 50 -3.65 0.50 -0.85
C PHE A 50 -4.21 -0.86 -1.25
N ASP A 51 -3.82 -1.35 -2.41
CA ASP A 51 -4.27 -2.63 -2.95
C ASP A 51 -3.23 -3.70 -2.67
N ALA A 52 -3.64 -4.78 -2.03
CA ALA A 52 -2.77 -5.91 -1.72
C ALA A 52 -3.53 -7.22 -1.82
N ALA A 53 -2.80 -8.31 -1.99
CA ALA A 53 -3.36 -9.65 -1.99
C ALA A 53 -2.36 -10.64 -1.38
N GLU A 54 -2.89 -11.71 -0.80
CA GLU A 54 -2.09 -12.77 -0.20
C GLU A 54 -1.13 -13.41 -1.22
N SER A 55 -1.53 -13.49 -2.49
CA SER A 55 -0.68 -14.02 -3.56
C SER A 55 0.41 -13.08 -4.03
N TYR A 56 0.42 -11.81 -3.58
CA TYR A 56 1.44 -10.85 -3.98
C TYR A 56 2.72 -11.12 -3.20
N GLY A 57 3.73 -11.53 -3.91
CA GLY A 57 5.06 -11.66 -3.34
C GLY A 57 5.75 -12.98 -3.65
N LEU A 58 7.06 -12.93 -3.58
CA LEU A 58 7.96 -14.06 -3.62
C LEU A 58 8.84 -13.98 -2.35
N PRO A 59 8.44 -14.70 -1.28
CA PRO A 59 7.31 -15.62 -1.14
C PRO A 59 5.94 -14.94 -1.06
N ASN A 60 4.87 -15.73 -1.21
CA ASN A 60 3.50 -15.23 -1.08
C ASN A 60 3.33 -14.49 0.25
N GLY A 61 2.59 -13.37 0.22
CA GLY A 61 2.37 -12.54 1.40
C GLY A 61 3.45 -11.49 1.64
N LEU A 62 4.51 -11.45 0.83
CA LEU A 62 5.60 -10.49 1.04
C LEU A 62 5.11 -9.04 0.90
N SER A 63 4.23 -8.75 -0.05
CA SER A 63 3.66 -7.40 -0.21
C SER A 63 2.86 -6.98 1.02
N GLU A 64 2.04 -7.88 1.57
CA GLU A 64 1.28 -7.60 2.79
C GLU A 64 2.19 -7.39 3.99
N GLU A 65 3.24 -8.20 4.12
CA GLU A 65 4.22 -8.06 5.20
C GLU A 65 4.94 -6.71 5.12
N ARG A 66 5.43 -6.36 3.95
CA ARG A 66 6.12 -5.08 3.73
C ARG A 66 5.19 -3.90 3.97
N LEU A 67 3.94 -4.01 3.51
CA LEU A 67 2.93 -2.98 3.71
C LEU A 67 2.62 -2.79 5.20
N GLY A 68 2.46 -3.89 5.95
CA GLY A 68 2.19 -3.84 7.37
C GLY A 68 3.31 -3.15 8.16
N ILE A 69 4.56 -3.46 7.85
CA ILE A 69 5.72 -2.83 8.50
C ILE A 69 5.78 -1.34 8.15
N ALA A 70 5.59 -1.00 6.88
CA ALA A 70 5.64 0.39 6.43
C ALA A 70 4.54 1.25 7.05
N MET A 71 3.38 0.67 7.33
CA MET A 71 2.22 1.37 7.89
C MET A 71 2.25 1.49 9.41
N ALA A 72 3.29 1.04 10.07
CA ALA A 72 3.38 1.19 11.53
C ALA A 72 3.21 2.67 11.89
N GLY A 73 2.22 2.96 12.73
CA GLY A 73 1.89 4.31 13.16
C GLY A 73 0.77 5.00 12.40
N PHE A 74 0.41 4.55 11.19
CA PHE A 74 -0.70 5.17 10.44
C PHE A 74 -1.68 4.17 9.82
N ARG A 75 -1.59 2.91 10.16
CA ARG A 75 -2.41 1.84 9.59
C ARG A 75 -3.92 2.12 9.64
N HIS A 76 -4.39 2.76 10.69
CA HIS A 76 -5.81 3.06 10.87
C HIS A 76 -6.28 4.28 10.07
N ASN A 77 -5.38 4.99 9.40
CA ASN A 77 -5.69 6.16 8.60
C ASN A 77 -5.81 5.85 7.09
N VAL A 78 -5.68 4.59 6.73
CA VAL A 78 -5.71 4.16 5.33
C VAL A 78 -6.71 3.05 5.11
#